data_27fba1b028ffdb07d22899b9e2f89397
#
_entry.id   27fba1b028ffdb07d22899b9e2f89397
#
_cell.length_a   1.000
_cell.length_b   1.000
_cell.length_c   1.000
_cell.angle_alpha   90.00
_cell.angle_beta   90.00
_cell.angle_gamma   90.00
#
_symmetry.space_group_name_H-M   'P 1'
#
loop_
_entity.id
_entity.type
_entity.pdbx_description
1 polymer ?
#
loop_
_entity_poly.entity_id
_entity_poly.type
_entity_poly.pdbx_seq_one_letter_code
_entity_poly.pdbx_strand_id
1 'polypeptide(L)'
;MGTMVHIVEGTHHTYKNFFTKEECDHIISIFERDKDIVPYGTDTGYEGLTSTYSEYNWLYNKDIQPLNIPQRLFDLDYFSDWEYMVVQCWGNALHVGEELKEHYHGEIMEEHFRRMYFINCNIFLGGEYNKTWYKDIGYTHNEPGDLHLFSCELDHRVDHNIGHNTRYSMALDIYPDSNRMLMLPDKHMSRYSIHKRPII
;
A
#
# COMPACT_ATOMS: atom_id res chain seq x y z
N MET A 1 -17.70 3.33 23.26
CA MET A 1 -16.95 2.08 23.45
C MET A 1 -16.43 1.69 22.10
N GLY A 2 -15.14 1.89 21.83
CA GLY A 2 -14.56 1.52 20.53
C GLY A 2 -14.52 0.00 20.42
N THR A 3 -15.06 -0.52 19.34
CA THR A 3 -14.98 -1.94 18.99
C THR A 3 -13.49 -2.24 18.74
N MET A 4 -12.94 -3.19 19.51
CA MET A 4 -11.57 -3.63 19.33
C MET A 4 -11.53 -4.44 18.03
N VAL A 5 -10.96 -3.86 16.98
CA VAL A 5 -10.73 -4.56 15.72
C VAL A 5 -9.66 -5.62 15.96
N HIS A 6 -10.03 -6.89 15.84
CA HIS A 6 -9.07 -8.00 15.89
C HIS A 6 -8.34 -8.10 14.56
N ILE A 7 -7.11 -7.57 14.51
CA ILE A 7 -6.17 -7.89 13.44
C ILE A 7 -5.55 -9.24 13.81
N VAL A 8 -5.80 -10.26 13.02
CA VAL A 8 -5.24 -11.59 13.25
C VAL A 8 -3.79 -11.58 12.78
N GLU A 9 -2.84 -11.79 13.70
CA GLU A 9 -1.42 -11.91 13.38
C GLU A 9 -1.19 -12.99 12.30
N GLY A 10 -0.33 -12.67 11.33
CA GLY A 10 0.10 -13.62 10.30
C GLY A 10 -0.91 -13.86 9.17
N THR A 11 -1.99 -13.08 9.06
CA THR A 11 -2.96 -13.27 7.98
C THR A 11 -2.49 -12.63 6.68
N HIS A 12 -2.72 -13.35 5.59
CA HIS A 12 -2.58 -12.87 4.22
C HIS A 12 -3.85 -13.19 3.45
N HIS A 13 -4.47 -12.17 2.87
CA HIS A 13 -5.69 -12.28 2.08
C HIS A 13 -5.43 -11.77 0.67
N THR A 14 -6.01 -12.44 -0.31
CA THR A 14 -5.93 -12.01 -1.72
C THR A 14 -7.32 -11.73 -2.25
N TYR A 15 -7.51 -10.53 -2.79
CA TYR A 15 -8.72 -10.13 -3.50
C TYR A 15 -8.38 -9.96 -4.98
N LYS A 16 -9.04 -10.76 -5.82
CA LYS A 16 -8.85 -10.73 -7.27
C LYS A 16 -9.64 -9.58 -7.89
N ASN A 17 -9.05 -8.95 -8.91
CA ASN A 17 -9.71 -7.89 -9.69
C ASN A 17 -10.20 -6.70 -8.83
N PHE A 18 -9.42 -6.29 -7.83
CA PHE A 18 -9.70 -5.07 -7.08
C PHE A 18 -9.68 -3.85 -8.00
N PHE A 19 -8.76 -3.84 -8.97
CA PHE A 19 -8.79 -2.97 -10.13
C PHE A 19 -8.99 -3.78 -11.40
N THR A 20 -9.62 -3.17 -12.42
CA THR A 20 -9.59 -3.71 -13.78
C THR A 20 -8.22 -3.46 -14.41
N LYS A 21 -7.92 -4.16 -15.51
CA LYS A 21 -6.68 -3.92 -16.23
C LYS A 21 -6.58 -2.48 -16.74
N GLU A 22 -7.67 -1.91 -17.22
CA GLU A 22 -7.74 -0.53 -17.71
C GLU A 22 -7.46 0.47 -16.59
N GLU A 23 -7.96 0.21 -15.37
CA GLU A 23 -7.65 1.03 -14.19
C GLU A 23 -6.18 0.92 -13.80
N CYS A 24 -5.60 -0.27 -13.87
CA CYS A 24 -4.16 -0.47 -13.65
C CYS A 24 -3.32 0.30 -14.67
N ASP A 25 -3.63 0.20 -15.96
CA ASP A 25 -2.94 0.90 -17.04
C ASP A 25 -3.08 2.43 -16.85
N HIS A 26 -4.24 2.90 -16.40
CA HIS A 26 -4.47 4.31 -16.07
C HIS A 26 -3.57 4.77 -14.90
N ILE A 27 -3.51 4.04 -13.80
CA ILE A 27 -2.65 4.34 -12.65
C ILE A 27 -1.17 4.38 -13.08
N ILE A 28 -0.71 3.40 -13.85
CA ILE A 28 0.65 3.36 -14.38
C ILE A 28 0.94 4.62 -15.20
N SER A 29 0.01 5.04 -16.06
CA SER A 29 0.17 6.24 -16.86
C SER A 29 0.32 7.51 -16.02
N ILE A 30 -0.38 7.58 -14.87
CA ILE A 30 -0.27 8.68 -13.91
C ILE A 30 1.11 8.64 -13.23
N PHE A 31 1.57 7.46 -12.79
CA PHE A 31 2.89 7.30 -12.18
C PHE A 31 3.99 7.76 -13.12
N GLU A 32 3.95 7.32 -14.38
CA GLU A 32 4.94 7.71 -15.39
C GLU A 32 4.90 9.20 -15.73
N ARG A 33 3.72 9.81 -15.77
CA ARG A 33 3.57 11.25 -16.01
C ARG A 33 4.12 12.08 -14.86
N ASP A 34 3.82 11.66 -13.63
CA ASP A 34 4.05 12.47 -12.43
C ASP A 34 5.35 12.12 -11.70
N LYS A 35 6.12 11.14 -12.18
CA LYS A 35 7.35 10.64 -11.53
C LYS A 35 8.40 11.72 -11.25
N ASP A 36 8.49 12.75 -12.11
CA ASP A 36 9.48 13.82 -11.97
C ASP A 36 9.04 14.94 -11.01
N ILE A 37 7.75 14.97 -10.64
CA ILE A 37 7.19 15.98 -9.73
C ILE A 37 6.84 15.42 -8.35
N VAL A 38 6.71 14.11 -8.24
CA VAL A 38 6.54 13.43 -6.96
C VAL A 38 7.93 13.14 -6.40
N PRO A 39 8.23 13.56 -5.15
CA PRO A 39 9.55 13.34 -4.56
C PRO A 39 9.93 11.87 -4.57
N TYR A 40 11.10 11.56 -5.11
CA TYR A 40 11.69 10.22 -5.03
C TYR A 40 12.11 9.89 -3.60
N GLY A 41 11.85 8.68 -3.16
CA GLY A 41 12.23 8.15 -1.86
C GLY A 41 13.70 7.83 -1.77
N THR A 42 14.52 8.84 -1.54
CA THR A 42 15.95 8.63 -1.26
C THR A 42 16.20 8.15 0.18
N ASP A 43 15.23 8.34 1.08
CA ASP A 43 15.41 8.11 2.51
C ASP A 43 15.27 6.64 2.95
N THR A 44 14.68 5.81 2.11
CA THR A 44 14.43 4.40 2.44
C THR A 44 15.53 3.46 1.98
N GLY A 45 16.48 3.93 1.15
CA GLY A 45 17.52 3.09 0.55
C GLY A 45 16.96 2.08 -0.47
N TYR A 46 15.69 2.21 -0.87
CA TYR A 46 15.06 1.36 -1.88
C TYR A 46 15.09 2.08 -3.23
N GLU A 47 15.65 1.43 -4.23
CA GLU A 47 15.57 1.87 -5.62
C GLU A 47 14.15 1.61 -6.15
N GLY A 48 13.74 2.38 -7.15
CA GLY A 48 12.48 2.13 -7.86
C GLY A 48 11.20 2.62 -7.18
N LEU A 49 11.27 3.40 -6.12
CA LEU A 49 10.08 4.02 -5.54
C LEU A 49 9.70 5.28 -6.31
N THR A 50 8.46 5.35 -6.79
CA THR A 50 7.91 6.52 -7.48
C THR A 50 7.38 7.59 -6.54
N SER A 51 7.16 7.26 -5.27
CA SER A 51 6.88 8.22 -4.22
C SER A 51 7.53 7.80 -2.92
N THR A 52 7.91 8.77 -2.10
CA THR A 52 8.42 8.45 -0.79
C THR A 52 7.26 8.04 0.12
N TYR A 53 7.52 7.06 0.95
CA TYR A 53 6.71 6.74 2.11
C TYR A 53 6.42 7.98 2.98
N SER A 54 7.23 9.01 2.88
CA SER A 54 7.21 10.15 3.78
C SER A 54 6.56 11.43 3.25
N GLU A 55 6.42 11.62 1.96
CA GLU A 55 6.17 12.97 1.44
C GLU A 55 4.96 13.10 0.52
N TYR A 56 4.43 12.01 -0.03
CA TYR A 56 3.30 12.05 -0.95
C TYR A 56 2.34 10.89 -0.75
N ASN A 57 1.05 11.20 -0.70
CA ASN A 57 0.00 10.19 -0.69
C ASN A 57 -0.76 10.24 -2.02
N TRP A 58 -0.66 9.17 -2.81
CA TRP A 58 -1.29 9.08 -4.12
C TRP A 58 -2.82 9.20 -4.08
N LEU A 59 -3.47 8.96 -2.93
CA LEU A 59 -4.91 9.19 -2.79
C LEU A 59 -5.31 10.66 -2.92
N TYR A 60 -4.37 11.60 -2.81
CA TYR A 60 -4.61 13.02 -3.08
C TYR A 60 -4.47 13.39 -4.57
N ASN A 61 -3.95 12.49 -5.40
CA ASN A 61 -3.85 12.75 -6.83
C ASN A 61 -5.25 12.83 -7.45
N LYS A 62 -5.56 13.96 -8.10
CA LYS A 62 -6.89 14.26 -8.67
C LYS A 62 -7.35 13.24 -9.72
N ASP A 63 -6.40 12.59 -10.41
CA ASP A 63 -6.68 11.61 -11.46
C ASP A 63 -6.82 10.18 -10.89
N ILE A 64 -6.36 9.95 -9.66
CA ILE A 64 -6.57 8.69 -8.91
C ILE A 64 -7.84 8.75 -8.06
N GLN A 65 -8.22 9.92 -7.54
CA GLN A 65 -9.42 10.08 -6.71
C GLN A 65 -10.70 9.48 -7.31
N PRO A 66 -10.97 9.57 -8.65
CA PRO A 66 -12.17 8.96 -9.24
C PRO A 66 -12.27 7.44 -9.08
N LEU A 67 -11.15 6.75 -8.84
CA LEU A 67 -11.14 5.30 -8.57
C LEU A 67 -11.73 4.94 -7.20
N ASN A 68 -11.91 5.93 -6.33
CA ASN A 68 -12.53 5.80 -5.01
C ASN A 68 -11.99 4.62 -4.19
N ILE A 69 -10.67 4.51 -4.13
CA ILE A 69 -9.94 3.41 -3.46
C ILE A 69 -10.42 3.18 -2.03
N PRO A 70 -10.59 4.22 -1.18
CA PRO A 70 -11.06 4.02 0.18
C PRO A 70 -12.43 3.36 0.27
N GLN A 71 -13.36 3.71 -0.62
CA GLN A 71 -14.68 3.08 -0.66
C GLN A 71 -14.56 1.61 -1.06
N ARG A 72 -13.76 1.30 -2.07
CA ARG A 72 -13.52 -0.09 -2.49
C ARG A 72 -12.92 -0.94 -1.37
N LEU A 73 -12.03 -0.35 -0.55
CA LEU A 73 -11.49 -1.03 0.63
C LEU A 73 -12.58 -1.29 1.67
N PHE A 74 -13.46 -0.30 1.95
CA PHE A 74 -14.59 -0.50 2.84
C PHE A 74 -15.57 -1.57 2.36
N ASP A 75 -15.66 -1.81 1.05
CA ASP A 75 -16.56 -2.81 0.47
C ASP A 75 -15.99 -4.24 0.57
N LEU A 76 -14.72 -4.40 0.95
CA LEU A 76 -14.15 -5.71 1.24
C LEU A 76 -14.67 -6.23 2.59
N ASP A 77 -14.95 -7.53 2.66
CA ASP A 77 -15.42 -8.21 3.87
C ASP A 77 -14.44 -8.08 5.04
N TYR A 78 -13.12 -8.05 4.74
CA TYR A 78 -12.07 -7.84 5.75
C TYR A 78 -12.27 -6.57 6.57
N PHE A 79 -12.77 -5.50 5.95
CA PHE A 79 -12.98 -4.21 6.59
C PHE A 79 -14.43 -3.94 7.00
N SER A 80 -15.31 -4.96 6.98
CA SER A 80 -16.76 -4.81 7.22
C SER A 80 -17.10 -4.07 8.51
N ASP A 81 -16.34 -4.29 9.56
CA ASP A 81 -16.57 -3.72 10.89
C ASP A 81 -15.82 -2.40 11.14
N TRP A 82 -15.07 -1.92 10.15
CA TRP A 82 -14.32 -0.68 10.30
C TRP A 82 -15.20 0.54 10.02
N GLU A 83 -15.25 1.47 10.97
CA GLU A 83 -15.95 2.75 10.80
C GLU A 83 -15.07 3.79 10.11
N TYR A 84 -13.75 3.73 10.37
CA TYR A 84 -12.75 4.65 9.83
C TYR A 84 -11.57 3.89 9.25
N MET A 85 -10.94 4.51 8.27
CA MET A 85 -9.62 4.14 7.77
C MET A 85 -8.74 5.38 7.71
N VAL A 86 -7.52 5.23 8.16
CA VAL A 86 -6.46 6.19 7.88
C VAL A 86 -5.48 5.52 6.93
N VAL A 87 -5.28 6.10 5.76
CA VAL A 87 -4.57 5.46 4.67
C VAL A 87 -3.39 6.29 4.22
N GLN A 88 -2.24 5.66 4.14
CA GLN A 88 -1.08 6.13 3.39
C GLN A 88 -0.96 5.30 2.12
N CYS A 89 -0.65 5.93 0.99
CA CYS A 89 -0.56 5.26 -0.30
C CYS A 89 0.65 5.74 -1.08
N TRP A 90 1.47 4.81 -1.55
CA TRP A 90 2.62 5.11 -2.41
C TRP A 90 2.69 4.17 -3.62
N GLY A 91 3.47 4.57 -4.62
CA GLY A 91 3.70 3.79 -5.84
C GLY A 91 5.11 3.22 -5.86
N ASN A 92 5.25 2.04 -6.45
CA ASN A 92 6.54 1.41 -6.71
C ASN A 92 6.68 1.15 -8.21
N ALA A 93 7.85 1.51 -8.76
CA ALA A 93 8.26 1.19 -10.11
C ALA A 93 9.64 0.53 -10.04
N LEU A 94 9.69 -0.79 -10.16
CA LEU A 94 10.93 -1.55 -10.17
C LEU A 94 11.36 -1.80 -11.60
N HIS A 95 12.44 -1.15 -12.03
CA HIS A 95 13.02 -1.35 -13.36
C HIS A 95 13.70 -2.73 -13.45
N VAL A 96 14.06 -3.11 -14.66
CA VAL A 96 14.77 -4.38 -14.89
C VAL A 96 16.08 -4.39 -14.08
N GLY A 97 16.27 -5.45 -13.29
CA GLY A 97 17.41 -5.61 -12.42
C GLY A 97 17.26 -5.02 -11.00
N GLU A 98 16.23 -4.23 -10.75
CA GLU A 98 15.94 -3.69 -9.41
C GLU A 98 15.16 -4.69 -8.54
N GLU A 99 15.31 -4.57 -7.24
CA GLU A 99 14.64 -5.40 -6.24
C GLU A 99 14.02 -4.55 -5.12
N LEU A 100 13.07 -5.11 -4.40
CA LEU A 100 12.64 -4.60 -3.11
C LEU A 100 13.10 -5.60 -2.05
N LYS A 101 14.11 -5.20 -1.26
CA LYS A 101 14.71 -6.07 -0.24
C LYS A 101 13.68 -6.52 0.79
N GLU A 102 13.97 -7.64 1.43
CA GLU A 102 13.15 -8.16 2.52
C GLU A 102 13.04 -7.15 3.65
N HIS A 103 11.79 -6.83 4.02
CA HIS A 103 11.45 -5.87 5.04
C HIS A 103 10.03 -6.13 5.56
N TYR A 104 9.72 -5.49 6.68
CA TYR A 104 8.37 -5.36 7.23
C TYR A 104 8.16 -3.89 7.67
N HIS A 105 6.93 -3.49 7.88
CA HIS A 105 6.62 -2.07 8.12
C HIS A 105 6.66 -1.67 9.60
N GLY A 106 6.72 -2.63 10.52
CA GLY A 106 6.72 -2.38 11.96
C GLY A 106 7.95 -1.64 12.50
N GLU A 107 9.13 -1.73 11.81
CA GLU A 107 10.38 -1.08 12.25
C GLU A 107 10.45 0.41 11.93
N ILE A 108 9.68 0.88 10.97
CA ILE A 108 9.71 2.29 10.50
C ILE A 108 9.03 3.21 11.51
N MET A 109 8.32 2.65 12.48
CA MET A 109 7.62 3.42 13.49
C MET A 109 8.51 3.69 14.71
N GLU A 110 8.64 4.98 15.09
CA GLU A 110 9.30 5.39 16.33
C GLU A 110 8.77 4.58 17.52
N GLU A 111 9.59 4.39 18.53
CA GLU A 111 9.35 3.50 19.69
C GLU A 111 7.97 3.66 20.36
N HIS A 112 7.35 4.83 20.22
CA HIS A 112 6.01 5.14 20.73
C HIS A 112 4.87 4.49 19.93
N PHE A 113 5.14 4.04 18.69
CA PHE A 113 4.15 3.47 17.77
C PHE A 113 4.24 1.95 17.62
N ARG A 114 5.18 1.27 18.28
CA ARG A 114 5.41 -0.19 18.24
C ARG A 114 4.20 -1.06 18.58
N ARG A 115 3.06 -0.48 18.99
CA ARG A 115 1.82 -1.18 19.31
C ARG A 115 0.65 -0.84 18.38
N MET A 116 0.90 -0.09 17.32
CA MET A 116 -0.13 0.19 16.33
C MET A 116 -0.09 -0.87 15.24
N TYR A 117 -0.88 -1.92 15.42
CA TYR A 117 -1.14 -2.86 14.33
C TYR A 117 -1.91 -2.16 13.22
N PHE A 118 -1.44 -2.30 12.02
CA PHE A 118 -2.08 -1.85 10.80
C PHE A 118 -1.97 -2.92 9.72
N ILE A 119 -2.74 -2.77 8.67
CA ILE A 119 -2.75 -3.69 7.55
C ILE A 119 -1.97 -3.06 6.40
N ASN A 120 -1.04 -3.82 5.88
CA ASN A 120 -0.38 -3.50 4.63
C ASN A 120 -1.22 -4.00 3.47
N CYS A 121 -1.20 -3.26 2.39
CA CYS A 121 -1.82 -3.64 1.15
C CYS A 121 -0.82 -3.46 0.02
N ASN A 122 -0.77 -4.43 -0.88
CA ASN A 122 -0.03 -4.35 -2.13
C ASN A 122 -0.97 -4.68 -3.29
N ILE A 123 -1.09 -3.77 -4.25
CA ILE A 123 -1.87 -3.95 -5.46
C ILE A 123 -0.89 -4.04 -6.63
N PHE A 124 -0.83 -5.18 -7.29
CA PHE A 124 -0.02 -5.34 -8.50
C PHE A 124 -0.73 -4.66 -9.67
N LEU A 125 -0.03 -3.75 -10.34
CA LEU A 125 -0.58 -2.98 -11.45
C LEU A 125 -0.15 -3.53 -12.81
N GLY A 126 1.09 -4.03 -12.92
CA GLY A 126 1.59 -4.56 -14.17
C GLY A 126 3.09 -4.79 -14.20
N GLY A 127 3.56 -5.35 -15.32
CA GLY A 127 4.92 -5.79 -15.53
C GLY A 127 5.00 -7.31 -15.70
N GLU A 128 6.06 -7.80 -16.33
CA GLU A 128 6.24 -9.25 -16.54
C GLU A 128 6.64 -9.99 -15.27
N TYR A 129 7.43 -9.33 -14.39
CA TYR A 129 7.79 -9.92 -13.11
C TYR A 129 6.67 -9.72 -12.10
N ASN A 130 5.82 -10.72 -11.96
CA ASN A 130 4.57 -10.65 -11.20
C ASN A 130 4.63 -11.38 -9.84
N LYS A 131 5.82 -11.65 -9.30
CA LYS A 131 5.98 -12.37 -8.04
C LYS A 131 6.23 -11.43 -6.87
N THR A 132 5.66 -11.77 -5.71
CA THR A 132 6.00 -11.22 -4.41
C THR A 132 6.21 -12.38 -3.45
N TRP A 133 7.29 -12.35 -2.69
CA TRP A 133 7.55 -13.34 -1.65
C TRP A 133 7.07 -12.82 -0.29
N TYR A 134 6.44 -13.69 0.48
CA TYR A 134 6.02 -13.45 1.85
C TYR A 134 6.55 -14.56 2.75
N LYS A 135 7.04 -14.20 3.94
CA LYS A 135 7.56 -15.15 4.93
C LYS A 135 6.46 -16.15 5.31
N ASP A 136 6.84 -17.42 5.46
CA ASP A 136 5.96 -18.54 5.82
C ASP A 136 4.84 -18.85 4.82
N ILE A 137 4.68 -18.05 3.76
CA ILE A 137 3.70 -18.23 2.69
C ILE A 137 4.39 -18.64 1.37
N GLY A 138 5.56 -18.06 1.09
CA GLY A 138 6.26 -18.26 -0.16
C GLY A 138 5.89 -17.21 -1.22
N TYR A 139 6.08 -17.56 -2.49
CA TYR A 139 5.78 -16.66 -3.60
C TYR A 139 4.30 -16.67 -3.98
N THR A 140 3.74 -15.49 -4.10
CA THR A 140 2.46 -15.28 -4.79
C THR A 140 2.71 -14.91 -6.24
N HIS A 141 1.80 -15.32 -7.13
CA HIS A 141 1.75 -14.88 -8.52
C HIS A 141 0.57 -13.91 -8.65
N ASN A 142 0.85 -12.71 -9.08
CA ASN A 142 -0.12 -11.62 -9.08
C ASN A 142 -0.59 -11.34 -10.51
N GLU A 143 -1.88 -11.16 -10.71
CA GLU A 143 -2.44 -10.60 -11.94
C GLU A 143 -2.69 -9.11 -11.76
N PRO A 144 -2.64 -8.29 -12.84
CA PRO A 144 -2.96 -6.87 -12.73
C PRO A 144 -4.32 -6.65 -12.07
N GLY A 145 -4.33 -5.82 -11.02
CA GLY A 145 -5.52 -5.54 -10.21
C GLY A 145 -5.70 -6.44 -8.98
N ASP A 146 -4.85 -7.43 -8.77
CA ASP A 146 -4.87 -8.23 -7.54
C ASP A 146 -4.41 -7.40 -6.36
N LEU A 147 -5.18 -7.47 -5.27
CA LEU A 147 -4.88 -6.83 -4.00
C LEU A 147 -4.51 -7.90 -2.97
N HIS A 148 -3.41 -7.69 -2.27
CA HIS A 148 -2.96 -8.50 -1.15
C HIS A 148 -3.02 -7.68 0.12
N LEU A 149 -3.75 -8.17 1.13
CA LEU A 149 -3.75 -7.62 2.49
C LEU A 149 -2.92 -8.52 3.39
N PHE A 150 -2.07 -7.93 4.22
CA PHE A 150 -1.23 -8.68 5.15
C PHE A 150 -0.86 -7.84 6.38
N SER A 151 -0.47 -8.53 7.45
CA SER A 151 -0.02 -7.87 8.69
C SER A 151 1.21 -6.99 8.44
N CYS A 152 1.30 -5.85 9.12
CA CYS A 152 2.48 -4.98 9.09
C CYS A 152 3.77 -5.68 9.56
N GLU A 153 3.66 -6.79 10.29
CA GLU A 153 4.80 -7.57 10.79
C GLU A 153 5.25 -8.66 9.82
N LEU A 154 4.53 -8.87 8.71
CA LEU A 154 4.88 -9.91 7.75
C LEU A 154 6.03 -9.46 6.86
N ASP A 155 7.19 -10.14 6.99
CA ASP A 155 8.32 -9.93 6.10
C ASP A 155 7.93 -10.25 4.65
N HIS A 156 8.28 -9.35 3.76
CA HIS A 156 8.02 -9.52 2.34
C HIS A 156 9.10 -8.85 1.48
N ARG A 157 9.20 -9.30 0.24
CA ARG A 157 10.15 -8.76 -0.73
C ARG A 157 9.70 -8.98 -2.17
N VAL A 158 10.30 -8.25 -3.07
CA VAL A 158 10.27 -8.51 -4.51
C VAL A 158 11.70 -8.73 -4.96
N ASP A 159 12.01 -9.95 -5.43
CA ASP A 159 13.34 -10.26 -5.96
C ASP A 159 13.63 -9.43 -7.21
N HIS A 160 14.87 -9.48 -7.68
CA HIS A 160 15.28 -8.75 -8.89
C HIS A 160 14.28 -8.94 -10.03
N ASN A 161 13.83 -7.83 -10.58
CA ASN A 161 12.97 -7.84 -11.76
C ASN A 161 13.76 -8.38 -12.96
N ILE A 162 13.55 -9.66 -13.26
CA ILE A 162 14.16 -10.36 -14.39
C ILE A 162 13.31 -10.33 -15.66
N GLY A 163 12.19 -9.60 -15.63
CA GLY A 163 11.35 -9.34 -16.80
C GLY A 163 12.04 -8.37 -17.79
N HIS A 164 11.34 -8.03 -18.87
CA HIS A 164 11.85 -7.10 -19.89
C HIS A 164 11.29 -5.68 -19.74
N ASN A 165 10.41 -5.45 -18.76
CA ASN A 165 9.76 -4.17 -18.51
C ASN A 165 9.69 -3.83 -17.03
N THR A 166 9.33 -2.61 -16.71
CA THR A 166 9.15 -2.12 -15.35
C THR A 166 7.98 -2.84 -14.69
N ARG A 167 8.16 -3.26 -13.44
CA ARG A 167 7.11 -3.76 -12.57
C ARG A 167 6.50 -2.62 -11.77
N TYR A 168 5.18 -2.49 -11.82
CA TYR A 168 4.45 -1.47 -11.08
C TYR A 168 3.57 -2.08 -10.01
N SER A 169 3.54 -1.44 -8.85
CA SER A 169 2.58 -1.73 -7.79
C SER A 169 2.20 -0.48 -7.02
N MET A 170 1.02 -0.51 -6.42
CA MET A 170 0.57 0.50 -5.46
C MET A 170 0.53 -0.17 -4.09
N ALA A 171 1.11 0.47 -3.09
CA ALA A 171 1.13 -0.03 -1.74
C ALA A 171 0.41 0.93 -0.79
N LEU A 172 -0.24 0.36 0.24
CA LEU A 172 -0.98 1.13 1.22
C LEU A 172 -0.70 0.59 2.63
N ASP A 173 -0.61 1.51 3.59
CA ASP A 173 -0.73 1.22 5.01
C ASP A 173 -2.09 1.71 5.48
N ILE A 174 -2.87 0.83 6.11
CA ILE A 174 -4.26 1.06 6.47
C ILE A 174 -4.43 0.89 7.97
N TYR A 175 -4.76 1.97 8.66
CA TYR A 175 -4.91 2.03 10.11
C TYR A 175 -6.40 2.09 10.49
N PRO A 176 -6.84 1.34 11.53
CA PRO A 176 -8.25 1.22 11.89
C PRO A 176 -8.81 2.39 12.70
N ASP A 177 -7.97 3.29 13.20
CA ASP A 177 -8.39 4.29 14.17
C ASP A 177 -7.78 5.67 13.92
N SER A 178 -8.66 6.65 13.68
CA SER A 178 -8.25 8.05 13.52
C SER A 178 -7.76 8.71 14.82
N ASN A 179 -8.21 8.24 15.98
CA ASN A 179 -7.85 8.86 17.27
C ASN A 179 -6.37 8.66 17.60
N ARG A 180 -5.77 7.56 17.16
CA ARG A 180 -4.35 7.30 17.36
C ARG A 180 -3.46 8.14 16.46
N MET A 181 -3.98 8.56 15.31
CA MET A 181 -3.26 9.42 14.36
C MET A 181 -3.08 10.84 14.88
N LEU A 182 -3.95 11.30 15.81
CA LEU A 182 -3.78 12.59 16.50
C LEU A 182 -2.53 12.65 17.38
N MET A 183 -1.88 11.51 17.61
CA MET A 183 -0.59 11.43 18.32
C MET A 183 0.62 11.57 17.39
N LEU A 184 0.41 11.57 16.06
CA LEU A 184 1.50 11.79 15.12
C LEU A 184 1.92 13.27 15.13
N PRO A 185 3.24 13.57 15.07
CA PRO A 185 3.68 14.92 14.86
C PRO A 185 3.04 15.53 13.60
N ASP A 186 2.63 16.80 13.66
CA ASP A 186 1.96 17.52 12.56
C ASP A 186 2.65 17.37 11.20
N LYS A 187 3.99 17.28 11.19
CA LYS A 187 4.80 17.08 9.99
C LYS A 187 4.51 15.76 9.25
N HIS A 188 3.87 14.79 9.91
CA HIS A 188 3.54 13.50 9.34
C HIS A 188 2.09 13.40 8.89
N MET A 189 1.23 14.32 9.29
CA MET A 189 -0.20 14.28 8.98
C MET A 189 -0.50 14.41 7.48
N SER A 190 0.33 15.12 6.71
CA SER A 190 0.14 15.28 5.26
C SER A 190 0.27 13.98 4.46
N ARG A 191 0.84 12.94 5.05
CA ARG A 191 1.01 11.62 4.41
C ARG A 191 -0.23 10.76 4.44
N TYR A 192 -1.17 11.08 5.33
CA TYR A 192 -2.31 10.23 5.63
C TYR A 192 -3.61 10.88 5.21
N SER A 193 -4.50 10.10 4.66
CA SER A 193 -5.87 10.48 4.38
C SER A 193 -6.82 9.75 5.32
N ILE A 194 -7.77 10.47 5.90
CA ILE A 194 -8.76 9.92 6.83
C ILE A 194 -10.08 9.73 6.08
N HIS A 195 -10.59 8.51 6.13
CA HIS A 195 -11.84 8.15 5.46
C HIS A 195 -12.82 7.56 6.48
N LYS A 196 -14.07 7.99 6.37
CA LYS A 196 -15.18 7.46 7.16
C LYS A 196 -16.06 6.62 6.25
N ARG A 197 -16.51 5.45 6.74
CA ARG A 197 -17.49 4.63 6.04
C ARG A 197 -18.76 5.43 5.82
N PRO A 198 -19.32 5.50 4.60
CA PRO A 198 -20.61 6.10 4.37
C PRO A 198 -21.70 5.40 5.20
N ILE A 199 -22.59 6.18 5.79
CA ILE A 199 -23.80 5.66 6.41
C ILE A 199 -24.77 5.36 5.25
N ILE A 200 -25.02 4.10 5.00
CA ILE A 200 -25.99 3.63 4.00
C ILE A 200 -27.40 3.65 4.62
#